data_dc79ad18e582401ab4d28fdbcaccdb68
#
_entry.id   dc79ad18e582401ab4d28fdbcaccdb68
#
_cell.length_a   1.000
_cell.length_b   1.000
_cell.length_c   1.000
_cell.angle_alpha   90.00
_cell.angle_beta   90.00
_cell.angle_gamma   90.00
#
_symmetry.space_group_name_H-M   'P 1'
#
loop_
_entity.id
_entity.type
_entity.pdbx_description
1 polymer ?
#
loop_
_entity_poly.entity_id
_entity_poly.type
_entity_poly.pdbx_seq_one_letter_code
_entity_poly.pdbx_strand_id
1 'polypeptide(L)'
;MLDVPTLCLPEGEILSKNLSNRAGLEVGLTVLDKLEEGRENLPFDVAVGGISHSVTGQRGAITATTAVKPDIGIVIDAAYVKESKENAIYIRSFDKSMLPNQMLKQEFYEAAQKKGYIPEGHVQLEATDGSFIHKSLEGTPTVVLVLPLKHKQALLNSLKVKHINNLSDVIIEFIKGLTAEKIEKFGFKG
;
A
#
# COMPACT_ATOMS: atom_id res chain seq x y z
N MET A 1 -15.12 -26.09 -2.57
CA MET A 1 -14.11 -25.07 -2.32
C MET A 1 -13.01 -25.69 -1.46
N LEU A 2 -11.75 -25.67 -1.86
CA LEU A 2 -10.67 -26.18 -1.02
C LEU A 2 -10.51 -25.24 0.18
N ASP A 3 -10.82 -25.74 1.36
CA ASP A 3 -10.54 -25.03 2.62
C ASP A 3 -9.09 -25.37 3.01
N VAL A 4 -8.24 -24.33 2.96
CA VAL A 4 -6.83 -24.47 3.32
C VAL A 4 -6.57 -23.56 4.50
N PRO A 5 -6.20 -24.12 5.66
CA PRO A 5 -5.89 -23.31 6.83
C PRO A 5 -4.67 -22.43 6.57
N THR A 6 -4.60 -21.30 7.27
CA THR A 6 -3.39 -20.51 7.32
C THR A 6 -2.34 -21.24 8.18
N LEU A 7 -1.17 -21.44 7.63
CA LEU A 7 -0.05 -22.08 8.31
C LEU A 7 0.96 -21.03 8.75
N CYS A 8 1.35 -21.11 10.01
CA CYS A 8 2.48 -20.33 10.54
C CYS A 8 3.75 -21.17 10.36
N LEU A 9 4.69 -20.65 9.60
CA LEU A 9 5.98 -21.27 9.34
C LEU A 9 7.06 -20.66 10.24
N PRO A 10 8.24 -21.31 10.35
CA PRO A 10 9.39 -20.75 11.06
C PRO A 10 9.73 -19.33 10.56
N GLU A 11 10.44 -18.57 11.37
CA GLU A 11 10.90 -17.20 11.07
C GLU A 11 9.78 -16.17 10.82
N GLY A 12 8.56 -16.43 11.30
CA GLY A 12 7.43 -15.52 11.18
C GLY A 12 6.89 -15.43 9.74
N GLU A 13 7.09 -16.46 8.94
CA GLU A 13 6.46 -16.59 7.63
C GLU A 13 5.06 -17.21 7.77
N ILE A 14 4.10 -16.69 7.03
CA ILE A 14 2.75 -17.24 6.93
C ILE A 14 2.52 -17.76 5.51
N LEU A 15 1.83 -18.90 5.41
CA LEU A 15 1.43 -19.52 4.15
C LEU A 15 -0.09 -19.61 4.14
N SER A 16 -0.74 -19.02 3.16
CA SER A 16 -2.20 -19.01 3.06
C SER A 16 -2.68 -18.80 1.64
N LYS A 17 -3.96 -19.11 1.42
CA LYS A 17 -4.68 -18.79 0.20
C LYS A 17 -5.08 -17.31 0.16
N ASN A 18 -4.99 -16.69 -1.02
CA ASN A 18 -5.38 -15.29 -1.25
C ASN A 18 -4.68 -14.30 -0.30
N LEU A 19 -3.45 -14.59 0.07
CA LEU A 19 -2.71 -13.78 1.03
C LEU A 19 -2.43 -12.36 0.52
N SER A 20 -2.31 -12.17 -0.81
CA SER A 20 -2.08 -10.88 -1.43
C SER A 20 -3.10 -9.81 -0.99
N ASN A 21 -4.39 -10.13 -1.07
CA ASN A 21 -5.45 -9.18 -0.73
C ASN A 21 -5.61 -9.01 0.78
N ARG A 22 -5.48 -10.12 1.52
CA ARG A 22 -5.67 -10.13 2.97
C ARG A 22 -4.55 -9.41 3.72
N ALA A 23 -3.31 -9.59 3.26
CA ALA A 23 -2.16 -8.94 3.88
C ALA A 23 -2.19 -7.41 3.70
N GLY A 24 -2.64 -6.92 2.54
CA GLY A 24 -2.83 -5.48 2.32
C GLY A 24 -3.90 -4.87 3.24
N LEU A 25 -5.01 -5.59 3.44
CA LEU A 25 -6.04 -5.17 4.39
C LEU A 25 -5.52 -5.15 5.83
N GLU A 26 -4.73 -6.15 6.22
CA GLU A 26 -4.11 -6.21 7.55
C GLU A 26 -3.19 -5.02 7.82
N VAL A 27 -2.39 -4.59 6.84
CA VAL A 27 -1.60 -3.34 6.95
C VAL A 27 -2.52 -2.16 7.23
N GLY A 28 -3.61 -2.03 6.46
CA GLY A 28 -4.56 -0.92 6.63
C GLY A 28 -5.21 -0.90 8.01
N LEU A 29 -5.67 -2.05 8.51
CA LEU A 29 -6.25 -2.19 9.86
C LEU A 29 -5.22 -1.87 10.94
N THR A 30 -4.00 -2.40 10.83
CA THR A 30 -2.90 -2.09 11.76
C THR A 30 -2.58 -0.60 11.80
N VAL A 31 -2.66 0.10 10.66
CA VAL A 31 -2.46 1.56 10.60
C VAL A 31 -3.57 2.28 11.35
N LEU A 32 -4.84 1.90 11.16
CA LEU A 32 -5.97 2.50 11.88
C LEU A 32 -5.83 2.32 13.39
N ASP A 33 -5.59 1.11 13.84
CA ASP A 33 -5.44 0.79 15.26
C ASP A 33 -4.35 1.65 15.92
N LYS A 34 -3.18 1.75 15.27
CA LYS A 34 -2.06 2.55 15.78
C LYS A 34 -2.27 4.06 15.70
N LEU A 35 -3.12 4.55 14.81
CA LEU A 35 -3.45 5.98 14.70
C LEU A 35 -4.55 6.40 15.67
N GLU A 36 -5.30 5.46 16.25
CA GLU A 36 -6.42 5.77 17.13
C GLU A 36 -6.00 6.61 18.34
N GLU A 37 -4.85 6.29 18.94
CA GLU A 37 -4.28 7.01 20.08
C GLU A 37 -3.86 8.46 19.75
N GLY A 38 -3.47 8.73 18.50
CA GLY A 38 -3.02 10.06 18.05
C GLY A 38 -3.97 10.76 17.07
N ARG A 39 -5.14 10.20 16.85
CA ARG A 39 -6.09 10.63 15.82
C ARG A 39 -6.59 12.05 16.01
N GLU A 40 -6.76 12.48 17.24
CA GLU A 40 -7.26 13.84 17.58
C GLU A 40 -6.32 14.96 17.11
N ASN A 41 -5.06 14.64 16.84
CA ASN A 41 -4.03 15.60 16.44
C ASN A 41 -3.79 15.67 14.93
N LEU A 42 -4.53 14.89 14.13
CA LEU A 42 -4.38 14.93 12.67
C LEU A 42 -5.25 16.04 12.08
N PRO A 43 -4.70 16.92 11.23
CA PRO A 43 -5.44 18.00 10.58
C PRO A 43 -6.25 17.53 9.36
N PHE A 44 -6.41 16.24 9.16
CA PHE A 44 -7.10 15.60 8.03
C PHE A 44 -7.69 14.25 8.44
N ASP A 45 -8.61 13.75 7.65
CA ASP A 45 -9.21 12.43 7.83
C ASP A 45 -8.37 11.33 7.20
N VAL A 46 -8.36 10.14 7.81
CA VAL A 46 -7.75 8.92 7.27
C VAL A 46 -8.84 7.88 7.05
N ALA A 47 -9.01 7.44 5.80
CA ALA A 47 -9.93 6.39 5.44
C ALA A 47 -9.18 5.15 4.97
N VAL A 48 -9.51 3.98 5.50
CA VAL A 48 -9.00 2.69 5.06
C VAL A 48 -10.14 1.84 4.51
N GLY A 49 -9.92 1.19 3.37
CA GLY A 49 -10.93 0.37 2.73
C GLY A 49 -10.34 -0.81 1.97
N GLY A 50 -11.06 -1.94 2.01
CA GLY A 50 -10.81 -3.07 1.13
C GLY A 50 -11.57 -2.90 -0.19
N ILE A 51 -10.87 -2.95 -1.32
CA ILE A 51 -11.46 -2.77 -2.64
C ILE A 51 -11.81 -4.12 -3.25
N SER A 52 -13.06 -4.27 -3.68
CA SER A 52 -13.54 -5.44 -4.42
C SER A 52 -13.37 -5.27 -5.93
N HIS A 53 -13.47 -6.38 -6.69
CA HIS A 53 -13.42 -6.38 -8.15
C HIS A 53 -12.11 -5.86 -8.77
N SER A 54 -10.99 -5.92 -8.05
CA SER A 54 -9.68 -5.51 -8.55
C SER A 54 -9.25 -6.36 -9.77
N VAL A 55 -9.47 -7.67 -9.73
CA VAL A 55 -9.11 -8.61 -10.82
C VAL A 55 -9.98 -8.41 -12.07
N THR A 56 -11.20 -7.94 -11.92
CA THR A 56 -12.18 -7.78 -12.99
C THR A 56 -12.30 -6.33 -13.50
N GLY A 57 -11.16 -5.64 -13.66
CA GLY A 57 -11.09 -4.29 -14.22
C GLY A 57 -11.09 -3.17 -13.18
N GLN A 58 -10.63 -3.45 -11.96
CA GLN A 58 -10.42 -2.49 -10.84
C GLN A 58 -11.62 -1.56 -10.59
N ARG A 59 -12.84 -2.05 -10.80
CA ARG A 59 -14.08 -1.25 -10.71
C ARG A 59 -14.29 -0.66 -9.32
N GLY A 60 -13.93 -1.41 -8.29
CA GLY A 60 -14.03 -0.97 -6.91
C GLY A 60 -13.16 0.24 -6.59
N ALA A 61 -11.98 0.36 -7.23
CA ALA A 61 -11.09 1.49 -7.05
C ALA A 61 -11.74 2.81 -7.49
N ILE A 62 -12.38 2.83 -8.65
CA ILE A 62 -13.09 4.01 -9.17
C ILE A 62 -14.24 4.40 -8.25
N THR A 63 -15.06 3.40 -7.86
CA THR A 63 -16.23 3.64 -7.01
C THR A 63 -15.83 4.17 -5.63
N ALA A 64 -14.81 3.55 -5.00
CA ALA A 64 -14.30 3.97 -3.71
C ALA A 64 -13.72 5.40 -3.76
N THR A 65 -12.90 5.71 -4.78
CA THR A 65 -12.32 7.04 -4.95
C THR A 65 -13.39 8.11 -5.18
N THR A 66 -14.42 7.80 -5.95
CA THR A 66 -15.54 8.73 -6.18
C THR A 66 -16.35 8.98 -4.91
N ALA A 67 -16.50 7.98 -4.06
CA ALA A 67 -17.24 8.11 -2.80
C ALA A 67 -16.44 8.86 -1.73
N VAL A 68 -15.16 8.55 -1.59
CA VAL A 68 -14.28 9.14 -0.55
C VAL A 68 -13.74 10.50 -0.96
N LYS A 69 -13.46 10.70 -2.25
CA LYS A 69 -12.82 11.91 -2.82
C LYS A 69 -11.50 12.27 -2.11
N PRO A 70 -10.54 11.36 -2.07
CA PRO A 70 -9.32 11.58 -1.30
C PRO A 70 -8.39 12.59 -2.01
N ASP A 71 -7.68 13.41 -1.21
CA ASP A 71 -6.59 14.27 -1.69
C ASP A 71 -5.32 13.47 -2.02
N ILE A 72 -5.14 12.31 -1.38
CA ILE A 72 -4.01 11.40 -1.58
C ILE A 72 -4.51 9.96 -1.60
N GLY A 73 -4.05 9.16 -2.55
CA GLY A 73 -4.27 7.72 -2.63
C GLY A 73 -3.03 6.91 -2.24
N ILE A 74 -3.15 6.06 -1.24
CA ILE A 74 -2.13 5.08 -0.87
C ILE A 74 -2.70 3.69 -1.15
N VAL A 75 -2.12 2.99 -2.10
CA VAL A 75 -2.53 1.62 -2.45
C VAL A 75 -1.53 0.64 -1.85
N ILE A 76 -2.02 -0.39 -1.20
CA ILE A 76 -1.20 -1.50 -0.71
C ILE A 76 -1.48 -2.70 -1.60
N ASP A 77 -0.50 -3.05 -2.42
CA ASP A 77 -0.54 -4.20 -3.33
C ASP A 77 0.49 -5.25 -2.89
N ALA A 78 0.35 -6.45 -3.39
CA ALA A 78 1.31 -7.50 -3.14
C ALA A 78 1.88 -8.03 -4.47
N ALA A 79 3.19 -8.12 -4.56
CA ALA A 79 3.87 -8.54 -5.77
C ALA A 79 4.97 -9.56 -5.49
N TYR A 80 5.31 -10.33 -6.51
CA TYR A 80 6.48 -11.19 -6.44
C TYR A 80 7.76 -10.35 -6.42
N VAL A 81 8.57 -10.57 -5.40
CA VAL A 81 9.92 -10.00 -5.28
C VAL A 81 10.90 -11.16 -5.11
N LYS A 82 11.77 -11.35 -6.10
CA LYS A 82 12.65 -12.53 -6.19
C LYS A 82 13.51 -12.74 -4.94
N GLU A 83 14.09 -11.65 -4.45
CA GLU A 83 14.98 -11.64 -3.28
C GLU A 83 14.54 -10.54 -2.33
N SER A 84 13.45 -10.80 -1.59
CA SER A 84 12.94 -9.83 -0.63
C SER A 84 13.86 -9.70 0.57
N LYS A 85 14.30 -8.47 0.84
CA LYS A 85 15.09 -8.13 2.04
C LYS A 85 14.14 -7.80 3.18
N GLU A 86 14.43 -8.29 4.38
CA GLU A 86 13.55 -8.11 5.55
C GLU A 86 13.31 -6.65 5.94
N ASN A 87 14.31 -5.80 5.75
CA ASN A 87 14.24 -4.39 6.09
C ASN A 87 13.96 -3.49 4.88
N ALA A 88 13.58 -4.06 3.73
CA ALA A 88 13.22 -3.27 2.57
C ALA A 88 11.73 -2.89 2.59
N ILE A 89 11.46 -1.68 2.13
CA ILE A 89 10.13 -1.16 1.81
C ILE A 89 10.06 -0.96 0.31
N TYR A 90 9.20 -1.73 -0.33
CA TYR A 90 9.07 -1.70 -1.78
C TYR A 90 8.00 -0.70 -2.20
N ILE A 91 8.40 0.27 -3.03
CA ILE A 91 7.54 1.33 -3.51
C ILE A 91 7.48 1.23 -5.03
N ARG A 92 6.28 1.15 -5.59
CA ARG A 92 6.08 1.04 -7.03
C ARG A 92 6.64 2.27 -7.73
N SER A 93 7.57 2.06 -8.65
CA SER A 93 8.14 3.11 -9.50
C SER A 93 7.44 3.21 -10.85
N PHE A 94 6.83 2.12 -11.28
CA PHE A 94 6.08 2.02 -12.52
C PHE A 94 5.18 0.79 -12.49
N ASP A 95 3.97 0.92 -12.97
CA ASP A 95 3.11 -0.18 -13.38
C ASP A 95 2.63 0.05 -14.83
N LYS A 96 1.78 -0.84 -15.36
CA LYS A 96 1.35 -0.79 -16.75
C LYS A 96 0.80 0.59 -17.19
N SER A 97 0.20 1.34 -16.30
CA SER A 97 -0.54 2.56 -16.63
C SER A 97 -0.44 3.68 -15.60
N MET A 98 0.51 3.57 -14.66
CA MET A 98 0.73 4.58 -13.64
C MET A 98 2.21 4.85 -13.41
N LEU A 99 2.54 6.14 -13.37
CA LEU A 99 3.73 6.66 -12.70
C LEU A 99 3.26 7.29 -11.38
N PRO A 100 3.85 6.93 -10.24
CA PRO A 100 3.46 7.53 -8.96
C PRO A 100 3.80 9.02 -8.95
N ASN A 101 3.04 9.79 -8.17
CA ASN A 101 3.42 11.15 -7.86
C ASN A 101 4.80 11.15 -7.21
N GLN A 102 5.76 11.86 -7.82
CA GLN A 102 7.18 11.78 -7.42
C GLN A 102 7.42 12.42 -6.04
N MET A 103 6.72 13.49 -5.72
CA MET A 103 6.83 14.14 -4.41
C MET A 103 6.30 13.22 -3.32
N LEU A 104 5.12 12.64 -3.52
CA LEU A 104 4.53 11.68 -2.60
C LEU A 104 5.40 10.43 -2.43
N LYS A 105 5.98 9.93 -3.52
CA LYS A 105 6.93 8.82 -3.48
C LYS A 105 8.16 9.18 -2.64
N GLN A 106 8.71 10.37 -2.82
CA GLN A 106 9.88 10.85 -2.07
C GLN A 106 9.60 10.91 -0.56
N GLU A 107 8.44 11.40 -0.16
CA GLU A 107 8.04 11.42 1.26
C GLU A 107 8.00 10.00 1.86
N PHE A 108 7.56 8.99 1.10
CA PHE A 108 7.61 7.61 1.54
C PHE A 108 9.04 7.05 1.64
N TYR A 109 9.95 7.47 0.75
CA TYR A 109 11.37 7.14 0.85
C TYR A 109 11.96 7.70 2.15
N GLU A 110 11.67 8.96 2.47
CA GLU A 110 12.14 9.63 3.68
C GLU A 110 11.55 9.00 4.94
N ALA A 111 10.26 8.70 4.95
CA ALA A 111 9.60 8.01 6.06
C ALA A 111 10.22 6.62 6.32
N ALA A 112 10.51 5.85 5.26
CA ALA A 112 11.17 4.57 5.38
C ALA A 112 12.59 4.71 5.97
N GLN A 113 13.38 5.64 5.47
CA GLN A 113 14.74 5.90 5.98
C GLN A 113 14.73 6.36 7.43
N LYS A 114 13.80 7.23 7.82
CA LYS A 114 13.64 7.71 9.20
C LYS A 114 13.32 6.57 10.18
N LYS A 115 12.61 5.55 9.71
CA LYS A 115 12.34 4.32 10.48
C LYS A 115 13.47 3.29 10.42
N GLY A 116 14.56 3.58 9.70
CA GLY A 116 15.70 2.67 9.55
C GLY A 116 15.49 1.57 8.51
N TYR A 117 14.48 1.71 7.64
CA TYR A 117 14.24 0.78 6.53
C TYR A 117 14.91 1.25 5.24
N ILE A 118 15.10 0.32 4.32
CA ILE A 118 15.72 0.58 3.01
C ILE A 118 14.59 0.71 1.97
N PRO A 119 14.31 1.93 1.45
CA PRO A 119 13.33 2.08 0.39
C PRO A 119 13.88 1.55 -0.94
N GLU A 120 13.13 0.68 -1.59
CA GLU A 120 13.48 0.10 -2.89
C GLU A 120 12.37 0.34 -3.92
N GLY A 121 12.79 0.77 -5.12
CA GLY A 121 11.87 0.91 -6.24
C GLY A 121 11.47 -0.46 -6.80
N HIS A 122 10.17 -0.64 -7.05
CA HIS A 122 9.63 -1.85 -7.66
C HIS A 122 8.95 -1.54 -9.00
N VAL A 123 9.22 -2.35 -10.00
CA VAL A 123 8.63 -2.23 -11.35
C VAL A 123 7.82 -3.48 -11.67
N GLN A 124 6.63 -3.31 -12.18
CA GLN A 124 5.79 -4.40 -12.64
C GLN A 124 4.91 -3.93 -13.78
N LEU A 125 4.67 -4.81 -14.76
CA LEU A 125 3.85 -4.49 -15.94
C LEU A 125 2.36 -4.83 -15.76
N GLU A 126 1.95 -5.20 -14.57
CA GLU A 126 0.54 -5.40 -14.21
C GLU A 126 -0.03 -4.11 -13.61
N ALA A 127 -1.23 -3.73 -14.04
CA ALA A 127 -1.94 -2.59 -13.46
C ALA A 127 -2.39 -2.89 -12.04
N THR A 128 -2.33 -1.88 -11.18
CA THR A 128 -2.85 -1.92 -9.81
C THR A 128 -4.10 -1.05 -9.68
N ASP A 129 -4.76 -1.08 -8.54
CA ASP A 129 -5.86 -0.14 -8.24
C ASP A 129 -5.38 1.32 -8.31
N GLY A 130 -4.10 1.58 -8.04
CA GLY A 130 -3.47 2.88 -8.23
C GLY A 130 -3.58 3.43 -9.65
N SER A 131 -3.56 2.55 -10.65
CA SER A 131 -3.73 2.91 -12.07
C SER A 131 -5.08 3.58 -12.39
N PHE A 132 -6.08 3.39 -11.53
CA PHE A 132 -7.41 3.99 -11.68
C PHE A 132 -7.61 5.14 -10.70
N ILE A 133 -7.13 5.01 -9.47
CA ILE A 133 -7.23 6.06 -8.45
C ILE A 133 -6.57 7.35 -8.95
N HIS A 134 -5.37 7.26 -9.51
CA HIS A 134 -4.63 8.45 -9.95
C HIS A 134 -5.28 9.21 -11.12
N LYS A 135 -6.18 8.54 -11.85
CA LYS A 135 -6.95 9.15 -12.97
C LYS A 135 -8.35 9.60 -12.55
N SER A 136 -8.76 9.25 -11.33
CA SER A 136 -10.09 9.57 -10.84
C SER A 136 -10.19 11.03 -10.41
N LEU A 137 -11.40 11.57 -10.44
CA LEU A 137 -11.67 12.98 -10.11
C LEU A 137 -10.88 13.93 -11.02
N GLU A 138 -10.21 14.91 -10.46
CA GLU A 138 -9.32 15.87 -11.15
C GLU A 138 -7.86 15.37 -11.19
N GLY A 139 -7.65 14.11 -10.88
CA GLY A 139 -6.35 13.49 -10.67
C GLY A 139 -6.00 13.40 -9.18
N THR A 140 -5.94 12.17 -8.66
CA THR A 140 -5.58 11.94 -7.25
C THR A 140 -4.10 11.53 -7.16
N PRO A 141 -3.23 12.32 -6.52
CA PRO A 141 -1.85 11.94 -6.26
C PRO A 141 -1.79 10.57 -5.58
N THR A 142 -1.15 9.61 -6.21
CA THR A 142 -1.22 8.22 -5.77
C THR A 142 0.16 7.57 -5.71
N VAL A 143 0.37 6.75 -4.69
CA VAL A 143 1.51 5.86 -4.53
C VAL A 143 1.04 4.43 -4.30
N VAL A 144 1.82 3.46 -4.76
CA VAL A 144 1.58 2.04 -4.50
C VAL A 144 2.72 1.48 -3.69
N LEU A 145 2.42 0.96 -2.53
CA LEU A 145 3.33 0.27 -1.63
C LEU A 145 3.19 -1.24 -1.83
N VAL A 146 4.29 -1.96 -1.83
CA VAL A 146 4.30 -3.37 -2.25
C VAL A 146 4.71 -4.28 -1.10
N LEU A 147 3.86 -5.25 -0.79
CA LEU A 147 4.20 -6.39 0.06
C LEU A 147 4.86 -7.49 -0.78
N PRO A 148 6.08 -7.91 -0.43
CA PRO A 148 6.78 -8.94 -1.19
C PRO A 148 6.18 -10.32 -0.90
N LEU A 149 5.54 -10.91 -1.91
CA LEU A 149 5.00 -12.26 -1.86
C LEU A 149 5.94 -13.26 -2.52
N LYS A 150 6.02 -14.45 -1.96
CA LYS A 150 6.53 -15.64 -2.65
C LYS A 150 5.35 -16.40 -3.29
N HIS A 151 5.60 -17.03 -4.41
CA HIS A 151 4.63 -17.89 -5.10
C HIS A 151 3.30 -17.22 -5.47
N LYS A 152 3.33 -15.96 -5.94
CA LYS A 152 2.12 -15.16 -6.25
C LYS A 152 1.10 -15.89 -7.13
N GLN A 153 1.54 -16.74 -8.06
CA GLN A 153 0.67 -17.47 -8.99
C GLN A 153 0.21 -18.84 -8.47
N ALA A 154 0.71 -19.28 -7.31
CA ALA A 154 0.29 -20.54 -6.72
C ALA A 154 -1.01 -20.41 -5.92
N LEU A 155 -1.64 -21.54 -5.65
CA LEU A 155 -2.84 -21.59 -4.78
C LEU A 155 -2.54 -21.04 -3.38
N LEU A 156 -1.34 -21.29 -2.87
CA LEU A 156 -0.85 -20.81 -1.59
C LEU A 156 0.28 -19.81 -1.84
N ASN A 157 0.19 -18.69 -1.17
CA ASN A 157 1.22 -17.66 -1.18
C ASN A 157 1.86 -17.57 0.20
N SER A 158 3.11 -17.16 0.29
CA SER A 158 3.75 -16.90 1.57
C SER A 158 4.31 -15.49 1.66
N LEU A 159 4.36 -15.00 2.90
CA LEU A 159 4.80 -13.66 3.27
C LEU A 159 5.35 -13.69 4.70
N LYS A 160 6.43 -12.95 4.95
CA LYS A 160 6.89 -12.72 6.34
C LYS A 160 6.02 -11.61 6.98
N VAL A 161 5.46 -11.90 8.17
CA VAL A 161 4.65 -10.94 8.96
C VAL A 161 5.41 -9.63 9.21
N LYS A 162 6.73 -9.70 9.33
CA LYS A 162 7.59 -8.53 9.47
C LYS A 162 7.39 -7.48 8.36
N HIS A 163 7.11 -7.89 7.12
CA HIS A 163 6.84 -6.94 6.04
C HIS A 163 5.53 -6.17 6.25
N ILE A 164 4.51 -6.80 6.85
CA ILE A 164 3.26 -6.13 7.22
C ILE A 164 3.56 -5.06 8.26
N ASN A 165 4.27 -5.41 9.32
CA ASN A 165 4.60 -4.49 10.41
C ASN A 165 5.47 -3.32 9.93
N ASN A 166 6.52 -3.61 9.17
CA ASN A 166 7.43 -2.58 8.64
C ASN A 166 6.67 -1.59 7.74
N LEU A 167 5.80 -2.09 6.87
CA LEU A 167 5.02 -1.25 5.97
C LEU A 167 4.02 -0.38 6.74
N SER A 168 3.35 -0.95 7.75
CA SER A 168 2.45 -0.19 8.64
C SER A 168 3.20 0.92 9.37
N ASP A 169 4.41 0.64 9.89
CA ASP A 169 5.23 1.63 10.59
C ASP A 169 5.63 2.81 9.68
N VAL A 170 5.95 2.52 8.41
CA VAL A 170 6.30 3.56 7.43
C VAL A 170 5.09 4.40 7.06
N ILE A 171 3.91 3.78 6.88
CA ILE A 171 2.68 4.52 6.59
C ILE A 171 2.33 5.45 7.77
N ILE A 172 2.45 4.98 9.00
CA ILE A 172 2.21 5.80 10.19
C ILE A 172 3.20 6.96 10.29
N GLU A 173 4.49 6.70 10.03
CA GLU A 173 5.51 7.73 10.03
C GLU A 173 5.23 8.81 8.97
N PHE A 174 4.82 8.39 7.76
CA PHE A 174 4.38 9.28 6.71
C PHE A 174 3.18 10.13 7.15
N ILE A 175 2.12 9.50 7.68
CA ILE A 175 0.90 10.18 8.14
C ILE A 175 1.21 11.21 9.23
N LYS A 176 2.04 10.87 10.21
CA LYS A 176 2.46 11.78 11.28
C LYS A 176 3.31 12.97 10.78
N GLY A 177 4.01 12.79 9.68
CA GLY A 177 4.80 13.85 9.03
C GLY A 177 4.02 14.70 8.01
N LEU A 178 2.75 14.35 7.77
CA LEU A 178 1.91 15.01 6.77
C LEU A 178 1.28 16.28 7.33
N THR A 179 1.30 17.34 6.52
CA THR A 179 0.66 18.64 6.85
C THR A 179 -0.27 19.05 5.72
N ALA A 180 -1.24 19.94 5.99
CA ALA A 180 -2.12 20.49 4.97
C ALA A 180 -1.34 21.11 3.79
N GLU A 181 -0.25 21.82 4.09
CA GLU A 181 0.63 22.41 3.06
C GLU A 181 1.30 21.35 2.16
N LYS A 182 1.72 20.22 2.75
CA LYS A 182 2.28 19.10 1.96
C LYS A 182 1.22 18.46 1.07
N ILE A 183 0.00 18.28 1.57
CA ILE A 183 -1.12 17.72 0.81
C ILE A 183 -1.40 18.59 -0.41
N GLU A 184 -1.46 19.92 -0.24
CA GLU A 184 -1.65 20.85 -1.37
C GLU A 184 -0.54 20.76 -2.42
N LYS A 185 0.72 20.58 -2.00
CA LYS A 185 1.87 20.45 -2.90
C LYS A 185 1.84 19.18 -3.74
N PHE A 186 1.20 18.11 -3.27
CA PHE A 186 1.06 16.88 -4.07
C PHE A 186 0.02 17.01 -5.16
N GLY A 187 -0.93 17.93 -5.03
CA GLY A 187 -1.99 18.17 -6.00
C GLY A 187 -1.46 18.61 -7.37
N PHE A 188 -2.21 18.30 -8.42
CA PHE A 188 -1.92 18.72 -9.79
C PHE A 188 -2.46 20.13 -10.08
N LYS A 189 -2.41 21.03 -9.13
CA LYS A 189 -2.78 22.42 -9.37
C LYS A 189 -1.72 23.03 -10.30
N GLY A 190 -2.09 23.15 -11.59
CA GLY A 190 -1.36 23.93 -12.58
C GLY A 190 -1.57 25.41 -12.37
#